data_7f65d4e81872996bc4884f1d83dfa9f7
#
_entry.id   7f65d4e81872996bc4884f1d83dfa9f7
#
_cell.length_a   1.000
_cell.length_b   1.000
_cell.length_c   1.000
_cell.angle_alpha   90.00
_cell.angle_beta   90.00
_cell.angle_gamma   90.00
#
_symmetry.space_group_name_H-M   'P 1'
#
loop_
_entity.id
_entity.type
_entity.pdbx_description
1 polymer ?
#
loop_
_entity_poly.entity_id
_entity_poly.type
_entity_poly.pdbx_seq_one_letter_code
_entity_poly.pdbx_strand_id
1 'polypeptide(L)'
;MASPAARLARRLGTFDAVVIGLGSMIGAGVFAVFGPAAHAAGSGLLIGLGVAAVIAYCNAVASAQLAAVYPTSGGTYIYGRERLGPWAGFTAGWGFVIGKTASCAAMALTFASYAIPGSVWPQRVLAVIAVIGLAALNYRGITRTAQLTRILVVISLSALAVVVVGIAVGGRSDLDHLDPGAMLSAGPYGILQSAGLLFFAIAGYARIATLGEEVRDPQRTIPRAIPIALVITVAIYLIVAIAALAAAGPGLLASSPAPLNAAVRAAGAPGLAVAVRIGGAVASLGALLSLIAGVGRTSLAMARNRDLPSWLADVHSRFQVPHHAETAVAAVVCVAVALFDLRSVIGFSSFGVLVYYAIANASAFTQPPQDRRWPRSLNVLGAAGCLVLVATLPLVAVVAG
;
A
#
# COMPACT_ATOMS: atom_id res chain seq x y z
N MET A 1 27.89 -12.42 -27.33
CA MET A 1 27.19 -13.37 -26.44
C MET A 1 26.87 -12.63 -25.16
N ALA A 2 25.59 -12.29 -24.92
CA ALA A 2 25.17 -11.68 -23.66
C ALA A 2 25.30 -12.72 -22.53
N SER A 3 26.01 -12.36 -21.46
CA SER A 3 26.12 -13.19 -20.26
C SER A 3 24.70 -13.54 -19.76
N PRO A 4 24.41 -14.80 -19.43
CA PRO A 4 23.09 -15.16 -18.90
C PRO A 4 22.85 -14.36 -17.63
N ALA A 5 21.80 -13.55 -17.60
CA ALA A 5 21.41 -12.77 -16.43
C ALA A 5 21.33 -13.74 -15.23
N ALA A 6 22.07 -13.44 -14.16
CA ALA A 6 22.12 -14.26 -12.97
C ALA A 6 20.69 -14.42 -12.41
N ARG A 7 20.17 -15.65 -12.47
CA ARG A 7 18.84 -15.97 -11.93
C ARG A 7 18.87 -15.88 -10.40
N LEU A 8 17.85 -15.26 -9.81
CA LEU A 8 17.70 -15.19 -8.37
C LEU A 8 17.48 -16.60 -7.78
N ALA A 9 17.99 -16.83 -6.57
CA ALA A 9 17.85 -18.14 -5.92
C ALA A 9 16.43 -18.33 -5.37
N ARG A 10 15.71 -19.33 -5.86
CA ARG A 10 14.35 -19.71 -5.41
C ARG A 10 14.38 -20.33 -4.02
N ARG A 11 14.33 -19.52 -2.98
CA ARG A 11 14.43 -19.96 -1.57
C ARG A 11 13.15 -19.78 -0.75
N LEU A 12 12.25 -18.87 -1.17
CA LEU A 12 11.07 -18.50 -0.40
C LEU A 12 9.94 -19.54 -0.55
N GLY A 13 9.36 -19.95 0.59
CA GLY A 13 8.17 -20.78 0.63
C GLY A 13 6.87 -19.96 0.71
N THR A 14 5.72 -20.66 0.81
CA THR A 14 4.41 -19.98 0.94
C THR A 14 4.34 -19.12 2.20
N PHE A 15 4.87 -19.62 3.33
CA PHE A 15 4.91 -18.85 4.58
C PHE A 15 5.73 -17.56 4.43
N ASP A 16 6.91 -17.61 3.82
CA ASP A 16 7.74 -16.43 3.59
C ASP A 16 7.03 -15.43 2.68
N ALA A 17 6.38 -15.90 1.62
CA ALA A 17 5.61 -15.05 0.71
C ALA A 17 4.43 -14.36 1.42
N VAL A 18 3.71 -15.08 2.31
CA VAL A 18 2.65 -14.50 3.15
C VAL A 18 3.21 -13.44 4.08
N VAL A 19 4.30 -13.71 4.80
CA VAL A 19 4.94 -12.74 5.71
C VAL A 19 5.41 -11.49 4.97
N ILE A 20 6.01 -11.63 3.77
CA ILE A 20 6.41 -10.50 2.93
C ILE A 20 5.17 -9.70 2.48
N GLY A 21 4.09 -10.40 2.12
CA GLY A 21 2.82 -9.78 1.77
C GLY A 21 2.21 -8.99 2.93
N LEU A 22 2.15 -9.61 4.12
CA LEU A 22 1.70 -8.93 5.34
C LEU A 22 2.55 -7.68 5.63
N GLY A 23 3.87 -7.77 5.51
CA GLY A 23 4.76 -6.63 5.69
C GLY A 23 4.55 -5.49 4.70
N SER A 24 4.10 -5.83 3.49
CA SER A 24 3.78 -4.83 2.46
C SER A 24 2.41 -4.18 2.65
N MET A 25 1.47 -4.87 3.31
CA MET A 25 0.12 -4.36 3.61
C MET A 25 0.06 -3.76 5.02
N ILE A 26 0.52 -4.49 6.05
CA ILE A 26 0.49 -4.05 7.46
C ILE A 26 1.74 -3.17 7.74
N GLY A 27 1.91 -2.14 6.94
CA GLY A 27 2.90 -1.09 7.12
C GLY A 27 2.25 0.18 7.67
N ALA A 28 2.74 1.32 7.24
CA ALA A 28 2.20 2.62 7.63
C ALA A 28 0.75 2.86 7.18
N GLY A 29 0.27 2.12 6.16
CA GLY A 29 -1.06 2.33 5.60
C GLY A 29 -2.17 2.29 6.66
N VAL A 30 -2.17 1.29 7.54
CA VAL A 30 -3.16 1.13 8.59
C VAL A 30 -3.11 2.24 9.64
N PHE A 31 -1.91 2.81 9.89
CA PHE A 31 -1.76 3.92 10.83
C PHE A 31 -2.24 5.26 10.28
N ALA A 32 -2.32 5.39 8.95
CA ALA A 32 -2.63 6.63 8.26
C ALA A 32 -4.07 6.72 7.74
N VAL A 33 -4.61 5.60 7.23
CA VAL A 33 -5.78 5.61 6.34
C VAL A 33 -7.10 5.90 7.04
N PHE A 34 -7.24 5.57 8.33
CA PHE A 34 -8.51 5.72 9.04
C PHE A 34 -8.95 7.17 9.22
N GLY A 35 -8.01 8.13 9.32
CA GLY A 35 -8.34 9.55 9.35
C GLY A 35 -9.02 10.03 8.06
N PRO A 36 -8.36 9.93 6.89
CA PRO A 36 -8.96 10.23 5.60
C PRO A 36 -10.26 9.47 5.31
N ALA A 37 -10.34 8.18 5.67
CA ALA A 37 -11.53 7.36 5.47
C ALA A 37 -12.71 7.81 6.34
N ALA A 38 -12.47 8.13 7.62
CA ALA A 38 -13.47 8.69 8.54
C ALA A 38 -13.93 10.08 8.09
N HIS A 39 -13.02 10.89 7.53
CA HIS A 39 -13.40 12.19 6.98
C HIS A 39 -14.36 12.06 5.78
N ALA A 40 -14.21 11.00 4.97
CA ALA A 40 -15.05 10.77 3.79
C ALA A 40 -16.42 10.15 4.15
N ALA A 41 -16.47 9.24 5.11
CA ALA A 41 -17.65 8.41 5.36
C ALA A 41 -18.08 8.32 6.83
N GLY A 42 -17.41 9.01 7.76
CA GLY A 42 -17.71 8.83 9.18
C GLY A 42 -17.55 7.37 9.58
N SER A 43 -18.54 6.84 10.33
CA SER A 43 -18.61 5.41 10.69
C SER A 43 -18.84 4.50 9.50
N GLY A 44 -19.31 5.01 8.37
CA GLY A 44 -19.44 4.30 7.08
C GLY A 44 -18.13 3.80 6.51
N LEU A 45 -16.98 4.20 7.09
CA LEU A 45 -15.67 3.65 6.72
C LEU A 45 -15.61 2.11 6.89
N LEU A 46 -16.42 1.51 7.78
CA LEU A 46 -16.50 0.06 7.92
C LEU A 46 -17.13 -0.60 6.69
N ILE A 47 -18.19 -0.01 6.13
CA ILE A 47 -18.77 -0.46 4.87
C ILE A 47 -17.77 -0.23 3.75
N GLY A 48 -17.10 0.95 3.73
CA GLY A 48 -16.02 1.25 2.78
C GLY A 48 -14.88 0.24 2.83
N LEU A 49 -14.49 -0.25 4.02
CA LEU A 49 -13.50 -1.32 4.19
C LEU A 49 -13.96 -2.63 3.57
N GLY A 50 -15.25 -3.00 3.76
CA GLY A 50 -15.84 -4.17 3.13
C GLY A 50 -15.81 -4.09 1.59
N VAL A 51 -16.21 -2.94 1.03
CA VAL A 51 -16.15 -2.70 -0.43
C VAL A 51 -14.71 -2.76 -0.94
N ALA A 52 -13.77 -2.10 -0.27
CA ALA A 52 -12.35 -2.14 -0.62
C ALA A 52 -11.80 -3.57 -0.57
N ALA A 53 -12.19 -4.38 0.42
CA ALA A 53 -11.78 -5.77 0.57
C ALA A 53 -12.27 -6.66 -0.58
N VAL A 54 -13.54 -6.49 -1.00
CA VAL A 54 -14.10 -7.24 -2.15
C VAL A 54 -13.35 -6.89 -3.43
N ILE A 55 -13.13 -5.61 -3.72
CA ILE A 55 -12.39 -5.17 -4.91
C ILE A 55 -10.94 -5.64 -4.84
N ALA A 56 -10.30 -5.54 -3.66
CA ALA A 56 -8.95 -6.03 -3.44
C ALA A 56 -8.86 -7.56 -3.66
N TYR A 57 -9.85 -8.34 -3.26
CA TYR A 57 -9.89 -9.77 -3.52
C TYR A 57 -9.95 -10.07 -5.02
N CYS A 58 -10.81 -9.39 -5.78
CA CYS A 58 -10.88 -9.54 -7.24
C CYS A 58 -9.53 -9.21 -7.91
N ASN A 59 -8.90 -8.12 -7.49
CA ASN A 59 -7.59 -7.70 -8.00
C ASN A 59 -6.47 -8.68 -7.60
N ALA A 60 -6.56 -9.22 -6.39
CA ALA A 60 -5.59 -10.17 -5.84
C ALA A 60 -5.61 -11.49 -6.62
N VAL A 61 -6.79 -12.05 -6.90
CA VAL A 61 -6.91 -13.29 -7.68
C VAL A 61 -6.52 -13.09 -9.14
N ALA A 62 -6.83 -11.92 -9.74
CA ALA A 62 -6.36 -11.55 -11.07
C ALA A 62 -4.82 -11.51 -11.14
N SER A 63 -4.20 -10.81 -10.19
CA SER A 63 -2.73 -10.73 -10.10
C SER A 63 -2.09 -12.09 -9.83
N ALA A 64 -2.73 -12.92 -8.98
CA ALA A 64 -2.23 -14.25 -8.61
C ALA A 64 -2.20 -15.22 -9.81
N GLN A 65 -3.26 -15.25 -10.62
CA GLN A 65 -3.28 -16.12 -11.80
C GLN A 65 -2.34 -15.63 -12.90
N LEU A 66 -2.17 -14.31 -13.08
CA LEU A 66 -1.21 -13.75 -14.02
C LEU A 66 0.24 -14.05 -13.58
N ALA A 67 0.57 -13.87 -12.29
CA ALA A 67 1.88 -14.18 -11.75
C ALA A 67 2.24 -15.67 -11.84
N ALA A 68 1.25 -16.57 -11.84
CA ALA A 68 1.46 -18.00 -12.05
C ALA A 68 1.89 -18.33 -13.49
N VAL A 69 1.41 -17.57 -14.48
CA VAL A 69 1.76 -17.74 -15.90
C VAL A 69 3.03 -16.96 -16.25
N TYR A 70 3.17 -15.75 -15.70
CA TYR A 70 4.31 -14.85 -15.94
C TYR A 70 5.11 -14.65 -14.64
N PRO A 71 5.93 -15.62 -14.20
CA PRO A 71 6.65 -15.54 -12.92
C PRO A 71 7.89 -14.63 -13.01
N THR A 72 7.67 -13.38 -13.36
CA THR A 72 8.69 -12.33 -13.51
C THR A 72 8.52 -11.25 -12.42
N SER A 73 9.53 -10.42 -12.23
CA SER A 73 9.52 -9.33 -11.25
C SER A 73 8.78 -8.05 -11.71
N GLY A 74 8.26 -8.01 -12.95
CA GLY A 74 7.65 -6.80 -13.53
C GLY A 74 6.17 -6.57 -13.16
N GLY A 75 5.48 -7.57 -12.58
CA GLY A 75 4.07 -7.45 -12.18
C GLY A 75 3.16 -7.06 -13.35
N THR A 76 2.11 -6.27 -13.07
CA THR A 76 1.12 -5.87 -14.08
C THR A 76 1.68 -5.06 -15.25
N TYR A 77 2.82 -4.39 -15.09
CA TYR A 77 3.52 -3.76 -16.21
C TYR A 77 3.82 -4.77 -17.32
N ILE A 78 4.36 -5.94 -16.96
CA ILE A 78 4.62 -7.03 -17.91
C ILE A 78 3.32 -7.70 -18.35
N TYR A 79 2.39 -7.98 -17.43
CA TYR A 79 1.13 -8.64 -17.75
C TYR A 79 0.29 -7.84 -18.76
N GLY A 80 0.20 -6.51 -18.54
CA GLY A 80 -0.49 -5.60 -19.46
C GLY A 80 0.16 -5.58 -20.84
N ARG A 81 1.50 -5.53 -20.88
CA ARG A 81 2.27 -5.51 -22.12
C ARG A 81 2.09 -6.79 -22.94
N GLU A 82 2.16 -7.96 -22.29
CA GLU A 82 2.03 -9.26 -22.94
C GLU A 82 0.60 -9.59 -23.38
N ARG A 83 -0.40 -9.14 -22.61
CA ARG A 83 -1.80 -9.50 -22.83
C ARG A 83 -2.62 -8.48 -23.61
N LEU A 84 -2.34 -7.20 -23.44
CA LEU A 84 -3.13 -6.09 -23.99
C LEU A 84 -2.29 -5.15 -24.88
N GLY A 85 -0.98 -5.32 -24.89
CA GLY A 85 -0.06 -4.55 -25.73
C GLY A 85 0.71 -3.45 -24.99
N PRO A 86 1.63 -2.75 -25.71
CA PRO A 86 2.61 -1.83 -25.09
C PRO A 86 1.97 -0.68 -24.30
N TRP A 87 0.88 -0.09 -24.80
CA TRP A 87 0.20 1.02 -24.13
C TRP A 87 -0.44 0.62 -22.79
N ALA A 88 -1.04 -0.56 -22.71
CA ALA A 88 -1.60 -1.07 -21.45
C ALA A 88 -0.47 -1.35 -20.43
N GLY A 89 0.65 -1.93 -20.89
CA GLY A 89 1.83 -2.07 -20.06
C GLY A 89 2.35 -0.74 -19.55
N PHE A 90 2.54 0.24 -20.43
CA PHE A 90 2.96 1.59 -20.06
C PHE A 90 2.03 2.22 -19.01
N THR A 91 0.72 2.21 -19.25
CA THR A 91 -0.28 2.79 -18.33
C THR A 91 -0.22 2.11 -16.96
N ALA A 92 -0.09 0.77 -16.91
CA ALA A 92 0.06 0.04 -15.65
C ALA A 92 1.36 0.42 -14.94
N GLY A 93 2.49 0.44 -15.65
CA GLY A 93 3.78 0.81 -15.08
C GLY A 93 3.80 2.25 -14.57
N TRP A 94 3.27 3.18 -15.34
CA TRP A 94 3.15 4.59 -14.97
C TRP A 94 2.25 4.77 -13.74
N GLY A 95 1.04 4.18 -13.75
CA GLY A 95 0.13 4.21 -12.60
C GLY A 95 0.78 3.66 -11.33
N PHE A 96 1.59 2.58 -11.45
CA PHE A 96 2.36 2.04 -10.33
C PHE A 96 3.42 3.04 -9.84
N VAL A 97 4.23 3.60 -10.76
CA VAL A 97 5.33 4.51 -10.39
C VAL A 97 4.79 5.76 -9.70
N ILE A 98 3.81 6.46 -10.30
CA ILE A 98 3.25 7.67 -9.68
C ILE A 98 2.51 7.37 -8.37
N GLY A 99 1.66 6.32 -8.37
CA GLY A 99 0.90 5.94 -7.19
C GLY A 99 1.80 5.51 -6.01
N LYS A 100 2.86 4.73 -6.28
CA LYS A 100 3.79 4.32 -5.21
C LYS A 100 4.76 5.43 -4.79
N THR A 101 5.07 6.38 -5.66
CA THR A 101 5.79 7.61 -5.28
C THR A 101 4.95 8.43 -4.30
N ALA A 102 3.65 8.60 -4.57
CA ALA A 102 2.73 9.22 -3.61
C ALA A 102 2.60 8.41 -2.31
N SER A 103 2.65 7.07 -2.38
CA SER A 103 2.71 6.24 -1.17
C SER A 103 3.95 6.55 -0.33
N CYS A 104 5.12 6.80 -0.94
CA CYS A 104 6.33 7.21 -0.22
C CYS A 104 6.10 8.52 0.56
N ALA A 105 5.44 9.51 -0.07
CA ALA A 105 5.09 10.76 0.60
C ALA A 105 4.12 10.53 1.77
N ALA A 106 3.10 9.69 1.58
CA ALA A 106 2.17 9.31 2.65
C ALA A 106 2.89 8.63 3.82
N MET A 107 3.84 7.71 3.55
CA MET A 107 4.64 7.06 4.59
C MET A 107 5.51 8.06 5.35
N ALA A 108 6.16 9.00 4.66
CA ALA A 108 6.99 10.03 5.27
C ALA A 108 6.17 10.98 6.17
N LEU A 109 5.01 11.44 5.71
CA LEU A 109 4.09 12.27 6.48
C LEU A 109 3.53 11.51 7.70
N THR A 110 3.18 10.23 7.54
CA THR A 110 2.72 9.38 8.64
C THR A 110 3.81 9.18 9.68
N PHE A 111 5.04 8.88 9.25
CA PHE A 111 6.19 8.81 10.16
C PHE A 111 6.29 10.08 11.00
N ALA A 112 6.29 11.24 10.36
CA ALA A 112 6.47 12.51 11.04
C ALA A 112 5.34 12.83 12.02
N SER A 113 4.09 12.53 11.67
CA SER A 113 2.92 12.77 12.55
C SER A 113 2.93 11.87 13.79
N TYR A 114 3.43 10.64 13.68
CA TYR A 114 3.61 9.75 14.82
C TYR A 114 4.86 10.06 15.63
N ALA A 115 5.94 10.53 15.00
CA ALA A 115 7.19 10.88 15.68
C ALA A 115 7.09 12.18 16.48
N ILE A 116 6.55 13.25 15.89
CA ILE A 116 6.45 14.57 16.51
C ILE A 116 4.99 15.04 16.54
N PRO A 117 4.36 15.18 17.74
CA PRO A 117 3.05 15.83 17.84
C PRO A 117 3.20 17.34 17.62
N GLY A 118 2.17 17.99 17.11
CA GLY A 118 2.11 19.45 17.02
C GLY A 118 2.03 20.00 15.60
N SER A 119 2.77 21.06 15.32
CA SER A 119 2.62 21.85 14.10
C SER A 119 3.10 21.14 12.83
N VAL A 120 2.48 21.48 11.70
CA VAL A 120 2.69 20.86 10.38
C VAL A 120 4.12 21.04 9.86
N TRP A 121 4.73 22.21 10.07
CA TRP A 121 6.05 22.51 9.50
C TRP A 121 7.20 21.64 10.04
N PRO A 122 7.37 21.45 11.35
CA PRO A 122 8.37 20.52 11.87
C PRO A 122 8.15 19.09 11.39
N GLN A 123 6.88 18.65 11.25
CA GLN A 123 6.56 17.34 10.71
C GLN A 123 7.00 17.21 9.25
N ARG A 124 6.76 18.22 8.40
CA ARG A 124 7.22 18.21 7.00
C ARG A 124 8.74 18.20 6.89
N VAL A 125 9.42 18.99 7.68
CA VAL A 125 10.90 18.99 7.71
C VAL A 125 11.44 17.61 8.12
N LEU A 126 10.88 17.00 9.17
CA LEU A 126 11.28 15.67 9.61
C LEU A 126 10.99 14.61 8.53
N ALA A 127 9.84 14.70 7.85
CA ALA A 127 9.48 13.80 6.75
C ALA A 127 10.49 13.89 5.59
N VAL A 128 10.90 15.10 5.19
CA VAL A 128 11.93 15.32 4.14
C VAL A 128 13.28 14.75 4.58
N ILE A 129 13.70 14.98 5.83
CA ILE A 129 14.95 14.41 6.37
C ILE A 129 14.89 12.87 6.33
N ALA A 130 13.76 12.27 6.68
CA ALA A 130 13.58 10.81 6.63
C ALA A 130 13.68 10.29 5.18
N VAL A 131 13.05 10.95 4.21
CA VAL A 131 13.15 10.58 2.78
C VAL A 131 14.59 10.61 2.30
N ILE A 132 15.31 11.70 2.55
CA ILE A 132 16.71 11.87 2.13
C ILE A 132 17.60 10.82 2.82
N GLY A 133 17.43 10.60 4.13
CA GLY A 133 18.20 9.62 4.89
C GLY A 133 17.99 8.20 4.39
N LEU A 134 16.74 7.80 4.14
CA LEU A 134 16.42 6.46 3.64
C LEU A 134 16.82 6.27 2.17
N ALA A 135 16.72 7.31 1.34
CA ALA A 135 17.25 7.27 -0.03
C ALA A 135 18.77 7.10 -0.05
N ALA A 136 19.50 7.80 0.86
CA ALA A 136 20.94 7.62 1.00
C ALA A 136 21.33 6.21 1.50
N LEU A 137 20.50 5.58 2.35
CA LEU A 137 20.69 4.18 2.76
C LEU A 137 20.47 3.22 1.59
N ASN A 138 19.40 3.40 0.82
CA ASN A 138 19.14 2.61 -0.38
C ASN A 138 20.26 2.76 -1.41
N TYR A 139 20.75 3.98 -1.64
CA TYR A 139 21.87 4.25 -2.53
C TYR A 139 23.11 3.40 -2.21
N ARG A 140 23.38 3.12 -0.92
CA ARG A 140 24.48 2.26 -0.48
C ARG A 140 24.18 0.76 -0.59
N GLY A 141 23.03 0.37 -1.12
CA GLY A 141 22.67 -1.03 -1.32
C GLY A 141 22.37 -1.80 -0.01
N ILE A 142 22.02 -1.12 1.08
CA ILE A 142 21.76 -1.71 2.40
C ILE A 142 20.33 -2.27 2.45
N THR A 143 19.96 -3.10 1.49
CA THR A 143 18.65 -3.78 1.50
C THR A 143 18.82 -5.27 1.79
N ARG A 144 19.03 -5.64 3.05
CA ARG A 144 18.86 -7.02 3.52
C ARG A 144 17.38 -7.26 3.81
N THR A 145 16.64 -7.55 2.76
CA THR A 145 15.19 -7.36 2.68
C THR A 145 14.35 -8.32 3.52
N ALA A 146 14.65 -9.62 3.60
CA ALA A 146 13.72 -10.58 4.21
C ALA A 146 13.72 -10.54 5.76
N GLN A 147 14.88 -10.45 6.40
CA GLN A 147 14.95 -10.36 7.86
C GLN A 147 14.41 -9.05 8.38
N LEU A 148 14.78 -7.92 7.73
CA LEU A 148 14.27 -6.60 8.08
C LEU A 148 12.74 -6.55 7.93
N THR A 149 12.20 -7.10 6.84
CA THR A 149 10.74 -7.18 6.64
C THR A 149 10.07 -7.95 7.77
N ARG A 150 10.61 -9.10 8.19
CA ARG A 150 10.06 -9.87 9.33
C ARG A 150 10.04 -9.06 10.62
N ILE A 151 11.14 -8.37 10.95
CA ILE A 151 11.24 -7.52 12.15
C ILE A 151 10.20 -6.40 12.08
N LEU A 152 10.07 -5.72 10.94
CA LEU A 152 9.11 -4.64 10.76
C LEU A 152 7.67 -5.12 10.85
N VAL A 153 7.35 -6.31 10.31
CA VAL A 153 6.02 -6.93 10.45
C VAL A 153 5.71 -7.20 11.92
N VAL A 154 6.65 -7.78 12.66
CA VAL A 154 6.47 -8.04 14.10
C VAL A 154 6.24 -6.74 14.86
N ILE A 155 7.03 -5.70 14.61
CA ILE A 155 6.85 -4.40 15.26
C ILE A 155 5.48 -3.79 14.92
N SER A 156 5.07 -3.83 13.65
CA SER A 156 3.78 -3.31 13.20
C SER A 156 2.61 -4.05 13.83
N LEU A 157 2.65 -5.39 13.83
CA LEU A 157 1.62 -6.22 14.46
C LEU A 157 1.56 -6.01 15.97
N SER A 158 2.71 -5.91 16.63
CA SER A 158 2.78 -5.61 18.06
C SER A 158 2.18 -4.24 18.38
N ALA A 159 2.47 -3.23 17.56
CA ALA A 159 1.88 -1.90 17.72
C ALA A 159 0.35 -1.91 17.53
N LEU A 160 -0.16 -2.65 16.54
CA LEU A 160 -1.61 -2.81 16.35
C LEU A 160 -2.26 -3.61 17.49
N ALA A 161 -1.58 -4.63 18.02
CA ALA A 161 -2.04 -5.34 19.21
C ALA A 161 -2.12 -4.39 20.42
N VAL A 162 -1.11 -3.52 20.60
CA VAL A 162 -1.13 -2.48 21.65
C VAL A 162 -2.29 -1.50 21.44
N VAL A 163 -2.64 -1.15 20.20
CA VAL A 163 -3.84 -0.32 19.92
C VAL A 163 -5.10 -1.01 20.43
N VAL A 164 -5.33 -2.26 19.99
CA VAL A 164 -6.57 -3.00 20.36
C VAL A 164 -6.64 -3.26 21.87
N VAL A 165 -5.54 -3.74 22.45
CA VAL A 165 -5.47 -3.99 23.91
C VAL A 165 -5.58 -2.69 24.68
N GLY A 166 -4.95 -1.61 24.25
CA GLY A 166 -5.02 -0.31 24.90
C GLY A 166 -6.42 0.27 24.92
N ILE A 167 -7.16 0.08 23.83
CA ILE A 167 -8.58 0.47 23.75
C ILE A 167 -9.43 -0.38 24.72
N ALA A 168 -9.23 -1.71 24.72
CA ALA A 168 -9.96 -2.62 25.58
C ALA A 168 -9.71 -2.36 27.09
N VAL A 169 -8.44 -2.14 27.47
CA VAL A 169 -8.04 -1.87 28.87
C VAL A 169 -8.48 -0.49 29.33
N GLY A 170 -8.46 0.50 28.43
CA GLY A 170 -8.88 1.87 28.74
C GLY A 170 -10.36 2.00 29.12
N GLY A 171 -11.19 1.10 28.61
CA GLY A 171 -12.59 0.92 29.01
C GLY A 171 -13.55 2.03 28.57
N ARG A 172 -13.06 3.07 27.90
CA ARG A 172 -13.89 4.17 27.37
C ARG A 172 -14.15 3.91 25.89
N SER A 173 -15.24 3.22 25.60
CA SER A 173 -15.71 2.96 24.24
C SER A 173 -17.19 3.22 24.17
N ASP A 174 -17.63 3.89 23.12
CA ASP A 174 -19.01 4.20 22.85
C ASP A 174 -19.46 3.43 21.61
N LEU A 175 -20.39 2.49 21.79
CA LEU A 175 -20.90 1.66 20.70
C LEU A 175 -21.88 2.43 19.80
N ASP A 176 -22.39 3.58 20.21
CA ASP A 176 -23.23 4.44 19.38
C ASP A 176 -22.48 4.96 18.16
N HIS A 177 -21.14 5.02 18.23
CA HIS A 177 -20.30 5.29 17.07
C HIS A 177 -20.39 4.21 15.98
N LEU A 178 -20.91 3.03 16.31
CA LEU A 178 -21.09 1.88 15.40
C LEU A 178 -22.55 1.69 14.97
N ASP A 179 -23.42 2.69 15.22
CA ASP A 179 -24.83 2.62 14.82
C ASP A 179 -24.97 2.44 13.30
N PRO A 180 -25.76 1.48 12.82
CA PRO A 180 -25.98 1.23 11.39
C PRO A 180 -26.54 2.44 10.64
N GLY A 181 -27.38 3.26 11.27
CA GLY A 181 -27.90 4.50 10.70
C GLY A 181 -26.79 5.52 10.44
N ALA A 182 -25.88 5.68 11.42
CA ALA A 182 -24.71 6.55 11.28
C ALA A 182 -23.75 6.07 10.20
N MET A 183 -23.61 4.74 10.01
CA MET A 183 -22.76 4.17 8.95
C MET A 183 -23.26 4.50 7.54
N LEU A 184 -24.55 4.69 7.34
CA LEU A 184 -25.15 4.98 6.04
C LEU A 184 -25.29 6.50 5.79
N SER A 185 -25.07 7.34 6.80
CA SER A 185 -25.29 8.80 6.74
C SER A 185 -24.49 9.52 5.67
N ALA A 186 -23.29 9.04 5.35
CA ALA A 186 -22.41 9.60 4.30
C ALA A 186 -22.88 9.30 2.86
N GLY A 187 -23.90 8.47 2.71
CA GLY A 187 -24.41 8.05 1.41
C GLY A 187 -23.43 7.22 0.57
N PRO A 188 -23.86 6.76 -0.61
CA PRO A 188 -23.03 5.89 -1.45
C PRO A 188 -21.70 6.52 -1.87
N TYR A 189 -21.70 7.83 -2.18
CA TYR A 189 -20.50 8.54 -2.62
C TYR A 189 -19.42 8.58 -1.53
N GLY A 190 -19.79 8.95 -0.30
CA GLY A 190 -18.85 8.99 0.83
C GLY A 190 -18.28 7.61 1.16
N ILE A 191 -19.13 6.57 1.13
CA ILE A 191 -18.71 5.19 1.36
C ILE A 191 -17.74 4.72 0.27
N LEU A 192 -18.01 4.97 -1.01
CA LEU A 192 -17.11 4.61 -2.12
C LEU A 192 -15.80 5.40 -2.08
N GLN A 193 -15.86 6.69 -1.74
CA GLN A 193 -14.65 7.50 -1.53
C GLN A 193 -13.79 6.95 -0.40
N SER A 194 -14.40 6.60 0.73
CA SER A 194 -13.72 5.93 1.85
C SER A 194 -13.10 4.59 1.42
N ALA A 195 -13.82 3.79 0.63
CA ALA A 195 -13.30 2.53 0.09
C ALA A 195 -12.07 2.76 -0.81
N GLY A 196 -12.08 3.77 -1.67
CA GLY A 196 -10.96 4.16 -2.51
C GLY A 196 -9.74 4.59 -1.68
N LEU A 197 -9.94 5.36 -0.61
CA LEU A 197 -8.88 5.76 0.31
C LEU A 197 -8.34 4.57 1.12
N LEU A 198 -9.21 3.69 1.64
CA LEU A 198 -8.82 2.47 2.37
C LEU A 198 -8.06 1.48 1.51
N PHE A 199 -8.33 1.47 0.19
CA PHE A 199 -7.62 0.62 -0.77
C PHE A 199 -6.10 0.88 -0.77
N PHE A 200 -5.66 2.10 -0.48
CA PHE A 200 -4.25 2.45 -0.28
C PHE A 200 -3.52 1.50 0.67
N ALA A 201 -4.13 1.21 1.81
CA ALA A 201 -3.53 0.36 2.84
C ALA A 201 -3.54 -1.13 2.46
N ILE A 202 -4.56 -1.56 1.69
CA ILE A 202 -4.74 -2.98 1.31
C ILE A 202 -3.85 -3.37 0.12
N ALA A 203 -3.51 -2.44 -0.77
CA ALA A 203 -2.88 -2.70 -2.08
C ALA A 203 -1.44 -3.26 -2.05
N GLY A 204 -0.92 -3.65 -0.89
CA GLY A 204 0.44 -4.18 -0.73
C GLY A 204 0.66 -5.59 -1.28
N TYR A 205 -0.39 -6.38 -1.54
CA TYR A 205 -0.27 -7.74 -2.06
C TYR A 205 0.38 -7.85 -3.45
N ALA A 206 0.42 -6.75 -4.23
CA ALA A 206 1.20 -6.69 -5.48
C ALA A 206 2.65 -7.12 -5.29
N ARG A 207 3.22 -6.90 -4.10
CA ARG A 207 4.58 -7.32 -3.76
C ARG A 207 4.77 -8.84 -3.87
N ILE A 208 3.76 -9.63 -3.48
CA ILE A 208 3.83 -11.10 -3.60
C ILE A 208 3.85 -11.51 -5.08
N ALA A 209 3.07 -10.84 -5.95
CA ALA A 209 3.04 -11.13 -7.37
C ALA A 209 4.40 -10.87 -8.07
N THR A 210 5.23 -9.98 -7.52
CA THR A 210 6.57 -9.69 -8.06
C THR A 210 7.66 -10.63 -7.53
N LEU A 211 7.35 -11.59 -6.65
CA LEU A 211 8.32 -12.56 -6.10
C LEU A 211 8.53 -13.80 -7.00
N GLY A 212 8.03 -13.80 -8.23
CA GLY A 212 8.05 -14.96 -9.13
C GLY A 212 9.41 -15.61 -9.33
N GLU A 213 10.49 -14.83 -9.26
CA GLU A 213 11.87 -15.33 -9.41
C GLU A 213 12.49 -15.81 -8.09
N GLU A 214 11.91 -15.47 -6.93
CA GLU A 214 12.46 -15.74 -5.59
C GLU A 214 11.75 -16.89 -4.87
N VAL A 215 10.49 -17.21 -5.24
CA VAL A 215 9.70 -18.26 -4.60
C VAL A 215 9.93 -19.62 -5.22
N ARG A 216 9.85 -20.67 -4.38
CA ARG A 216 9.80 -22.06 -4.83
C ARG A 216 8.42 -22.33 -5.41
N ASP A 217 8.35 -22.99 -6.57
CA ASP A 217 7.10 -23.32 -7.26
C ASP A 217 6.13 -22.10 -7.33
N PRO A 218 6.47 -21.05 -8.11
CA PRO A 218 5.69 -19.82 -8.16
C PRO A 218 4.24 -20.05 -8.60
N GLN A 219 4.01 -21.06 -9.43
CA GLN A 219 2.67 -21.40 -9.91
C GLN A 219 1.72 -21.87 -8.79
N ARG A 220 2.23 -22.43 -7.70
CA ARG A 220 1.43 -22.86 -6.54
C ARG A 220 1.55 -21.88 -5.37
N THR A 221 2.75 -21.39 -5.12
CA THR A 221 3.06 -20.53 -3.97
C THR A 221 2.34 -19.18 -4.07
N ILE A 222 2.43 -18.48 -5.20
CA ILE A 222 1.88 -17.13 -5.34
C ILE A 222 0.33 -17.13 -5.25
N PRO A 223 -0.40 -18.01 -5.99
CA PRO A 223 -1.86 -18.05 -5.90
C PRO A 223 -2.42 -18.43 -4.52
N ARG A 224 -1.64 -19.07 -3.66
CA ARG A 224 -2.02 -19.36 -2.27
C ARG A 224 -1.68 -18.23 -1.33
N ALA A 225 -0.48 -17.67 -1.47
CA ALA A 225 0.04 -16.65 -0.55
C ALA A 225 -0.75 -15.34 -0.62
N ILE A 226 -1.15 -14.90 -1.84
CA ILE A 226 -1.85 -13.61 -2.03
C ILE A 226 -3.21 -13.59 -1.30
N PRO A 227 -4.14 -14.53 -1.51
CA PRO A 227 -5.42 -14.52 -0.80
C PRO A 227 -5.28 -14.68 0.71
N ILE A 228 -4.35 -15.54 1.17
CA ILE A 228 -4.12 -15.75 2.61
C ILE A 228 -3.66 -14.45 3.28
N ALA A 229 -2.65 -13.79 2.71
CA ALA A 229 -2.15 -12.54 3.24
C ALA A 229 -3.22 -11.43 3.22
N LEU A 230 -4.04 -11.37 2.17
CA LEU A 230 -5.14 -10.41 2.06
C LEU A 230 -6.20 -10.62 3.14
N VAL A 231 -6.67 -11.86 3.34
CA VAL A 231 -7.69 -12.18 4.34
C VAL A 231 -7.20 -11.82 5.75
N ILE A 232 -5.97 -12.20 6.11
CA ILE A 232 -5.37 -11.85 7.39
C ILE A 232 -5.32 -10.31 7.57
N THR A 233 -4.88 -9.59 6.54
CA THR A 233 -4.78 -8.12 6.58
C THR A 233 -6.16 -7.47 6.78
N VAL A 234 -7.15 -7.89 6.01
CA VAL A 234 -8.53 -7.35 6.11
C VAL A 234 -9.13 -7.63 7.48
N ALA A 235 -8.92 -8.83 8.03
CA ALA A 235 -9.39 -9.17 9.38
C ALA A 235 -8.76 -8.27 10.45
N ILE A 236 -7.43 -8.06 10.38
CA ILE A 236 -6.74 -7.14 11.30
C ILE A 236 -7.25 -5.72 11.14
N TYR A 237 -7.43 -5.23 9.91
CA TYR A 237 -7.92 -3.88 9.66
C TYR A 237 -9.35 -3.68 10.16
N LEU A 238 -10.21 -4.69 10.03
CA LEU A 238 -11.57 -4.65 10.54
C LEU A 238 -11.57 -4.54 12.07
N ILE A 239 -10.78 -5.37 12.76
CA ILE A 239 -10.65 -5.33 14.23
C ILE A 239 -10.16 -3.95 14.69
N VAL A 240 -9.10 -3.43 14.06
CA VAL A 240 -8.53 -2.12 14.41
C VAL A 240 -9.51 -0.98 14.11
N ALA A 241 -10.22 -1.04 12.97
CA ALA A 241 -11.20 -0.03 12.59
C ALA A 241 -12.38 0.03 13.58
N ILE A 242 -12.94 -1.13 13.94
CA ILE A 242 -14.03 -1.22 14.93
C ILE A 242 -13.55 -0.66 16.28
N ALA A 243 -12.40 -1.11 16.78
CA ALA A 243 -11.85 -0.63 18.04
C ALA A 243 -11.60 0.88 18.02
N ALA A 244 -10.97 1.40 16.97
CA ALA A 244 -10.65 2.81 16.84
C ALA A 244 -11.91 3.69 16.75
N LEU A 245 -12.92 3.27 15.97
CA LEU A 245 -14.21 3.97 15.89
C LEU A 245 -14.94 3.98 17.23
N ALA A 246 -15.05 2.82 17.89
CA ALA A 246 -15.71 2.73 19.18
C ALA A 246 -15.06 3.64 20.23
N ALA A 247 -13.72 3.76 20.21
CA ALA A 247 -13.01 4.57 21.21
C ALA A 247 -12.98 6.07 20.92
N ALA A 248 -12.77 6.46 19.66
CA ALA A 248 -12.52 7.85 19.28
C ALA A 248 -13.72 8.51 18.57
N GLY A 249 -14.61 7.72 18.02
CA GLY A 249 -15.65 8.21 17.13
C GLY A 249 -15.10 8.73 15.79
N PRO A 250 -15.97 8.92 14.79
CA PRO A 250 -15.55 9.33 13.46
C PRO A 250 -14.93 10.73 13.40
N GLY A 251 -15.43 11.68 14.21
CA GLY A 251 -14.96 13.06 14.21
C GLY A 251 -13.52 13.22 14.68
N LEU A 252 -13.13 12.55 15.77
CA LEU A 252 -11.76 12.60 16.28
C LEU A 252 -10.79 11.85 15.37
N LEU A 253 -11.22 10.72 14.78
CA LEU A 253 -10.41 10.01 13.80
C LEU A 253 -10.15 10.87 12.56
N ALA A 254 -11.19 11.54 12.04
CA ALA A 254 -11.11 12.39 10.85
C ALA A 254 -10.17 13.60 11.00
N SER A 255 -10.14 14.18 12.21
CA SER A 255 -9.35 15.39 12.52
C SER A 255 -7.92 15.10 12.96
N SER A 256 -7.60 13.84 13.31
CA SER A 256 -6.28 13.49 13.85
C SER A 256 -5.27 13.11 12.74
N PRO A 257 -4.06 13.70 12.75
CA PRO A 257 -2.97 13.25 11.88
C PRO A 257 -2.38 11.88 12.30
N ALA A 258 -2.70 11.41 13.51
CA ALA A 258 -2.28 10.12 14.05
C ALA A 258 -3.50 9.38 14.66
N PRO A 259 -4.46 8.88 13.84
CA PRO A 259 -5.78 8.45 14.28
C PRO A 259 -5.74 7.31 15.31
N LEU A 260 -4.86 6.31 15.17
CA LEU A 260 -4.76 5.22 16.12
C LEU A 260 -4.19 5.66 17.47
N ASN A 261 -3.28 6.64 17.49
CA ASN A 261 -2.80 7.24 18.73
C ASN A 261 -3.92 8.04 19.43
N ALA A 262 -4.72 8.77 18.67
CA ALA A 262 -5.89 9.48 19.21
C ALA A 262 -6.91 8.52 19.81
N ALA A 263 -7.18 7.38 19.14
CA ALA A 263 -8.10 6.37 19.63
C ALA A 263 -7.68 5.78 20.99
N VAL A 264 -6.41 5.41 21.14
CA VAL A 264 -5.89 4.86 22.41
C VAL A 264 -5.96 5.90 23.55
N ARG A 265 -5.71 7.17 23.26
CA ARG A 265 -5.85 8.26 24.24
C ARG A 265 -7.32 8.47 24.63
N ALA A 266 -8.23 8.49 23.66
CA ALA A 266 -9.67 8.64 23.89
C ALA A 266 -10.23 7.49 24.73
N ALA A 267 -9.75 6.28 24.51
CA ALA A 267 -10.10 5.10 25.30
C ALA A 267 -9.70 5.20 26.78
N GLY A 268 -8.83 6.13 27.17
CA GLY A 268 -8.36 6.29 28.55
C GLY A 268 -7.04 5.57 28.87
N ALA A 269 -6.28 5.16 27.84
CA ALA A 269 -4.99 4.49 28.01
C ALA A 269 -3.79 5.33 27.48
N PRO A 270 -3.57 6.58 27.97
CA PRO A 270 -2.55 7.49 27.44
C PRO A 270 -1.12 6.95 27.60
N GLY A 271 -0.87 6.08 28.57
CA GLY A 271 0.44 5.44 28.77
C GLY A 271 0.86 4.54 27.61
N LEU A 272 -0.09 3.89 26.94
CA LEU A 272 0.15 3.04 25.78
C LEU A 272 0.28 3.85 24.46
N ALA A 273 -0.18 5.09 24.44
CA ALA A 273 -0.09 5.96 23.27
C ALA A 273 1.36 6.18 22.80
N VAL A 274 2.34 6.16 23.71
CA VAL A 274 3.76 6.27 23.36
C VAL A 274 4.23 5.05 22.55
N ALA A 275 3.85 3.84 22.96
CA ALA A 275 4.17 2.62 22.23
C ALA A 275 3.54 2.60 20.84
N VAL A 276 2.28 3.06 20.71
CA VAL A 276 1.58 3.20 19.42
C VAL A 276 2.31 4.20 18.51
N ARG A 277 2.77 5.32 19.06
CA ARG A 277 3.55 6.32 18.30
C ARG A 277 4.84 5.74 17.77
N ILE A 278 5.62 5.07 18.63
CA ILE A 278 6.89 4.44 18.22
C ILE A 278 6.62 3.38 17.13
N GLY A 279 5.63 2.52 17.35
CA GLY A 279 5.27 1.49 16.39
C GLY A 279 4.83 2.04 15.03
N GLY A 280 3.97 3.06 15.02
CA GLY A 280 3.52 3.72 13.79
C GLY A 280 4.67 4.42 13.05
N ALA A 281 5.57 5.10 13.78
CA ALA A 281 6.74 5.73 13.20
C ALA A 281 7.70 4.70 12.58
N VAL A 282 8.03 3.63 13.29
CA VAL A 282 8.93 2.56 12.79
C VAL A 282 8.33 1.84 11.60
N ALA A 283 7.03 1.48 11.66
CA ALA A 283 6.31 0.85 10.55
C ALA A 283 6.35 1.74 9.29
N SER A 284 6.19 3.06 9.47
CA SER A 284 6.20 4.02 8.37
C SER A 284 7.58 4.15 7.71
N LEU A 285 8.66 4.22 8.50
CA LEU A 285 10.03 4.26 7.97
C LEU A 285 10.37 2.96 7.21
N GLY A 286 9.98 1.81 7.73
CA GLY A 286 10.21 0.53 7.07
C GLY A 286 9.48 0.40 5.74
N ALA A 287 8.22 0.85 5.70
CA ALA A 287 7.45 0.88 4.46
C ALA A 287 8.07 1.86 3.45
N LEU A 288 8.46 3.06 3.87
CA LEU A 288 9.11 4.07 3.03
C LEU A 288 10.41 3.54 2.40
N LEU A 289 11.29 2.92 3.20
CA LEU A 289 12.54 2.32 2.72
C LEU A 289 12.28 1.30 1.61
N SER A 290 11.33 0.40 1.83
CA SER A 290 10.97 -0.66 0.88
C SER A 290 10.32 -0.11 -0.39
N LEU A 291 9.49 0.93 -0.27
CA LEU A 291 8.78 1.56 -1.38
C LEU A 291 9.74 2.31 -2.31
N ILE A 292 10.67 3.12 -1.78
CA ILE A 292 11.66 3.86 -2.60
C ILE A 292 12.43 2.86 -3.49
N ALA A 293 12.93 1.77 -2.91
CA ALA A 293 13.63 0.73 -3.67
C ALA A 293 12.70 0.03 -4.70
N GLY A 294 11.45 -0.22 -4.33
CA GLY A 294 10.46 -0.85 -5.21
C GLY A 294 10.12 0.01 -6.42
N VAL A 295 9.86 1.30 -6.22
CA VAL A 295 9.57 2.25 -7.29
C VAL A 295 10.79 2.44 -8.19
N GLY A 296 11.99 2.57 -7.61
CA GLY A 296 13.24 2.68 -8.36
C GLY A 296 13.46 1.51 -9.32
N ARG A 297 13.17 0.27 -8.89
CA ARG A 297 13.28 -0.93 -9.73
C ARG A 297 12.26 -0.95 -10.87
N THR A 298 11.03 -0.54 -10.62
CA THR A 298 9.99 -0.46 -11.66
C THR A 298 10.35 0.63 -12.67
N SER A 299 10.78 1.80 -12.21
CA SER A 299 11.25 2.90 -13.07
C SER A 299 12.45 2.46 -13.93
N LEU A 300 13.42 1.71 -13.36
CA LEU A 300 14.51 1.10 -14.09
C LEU A 300 14.01 0.16 -15.21
N ALA A 301 13.05 -0.72 -14.89
CA ALA A 301 12.50 -1.67 -15.86
C ALA A 301 11.80 -0.93 -17.02
N MET A 302 11.01 0.10 -16.73
CA MET A 302 10.36 0.93 -17.72
C MET A 302 11.37 1.72 -18.58
N ALA A 303 12.43 2.28 -17.96
CA ALA A 303 13.49 2.99 -18.68
C ALA A 303 14.27 2.06 -19.63
N ARG A 304 14.55 0.82 -19.24
CA ARG A 304 15.17 -0.19 -20.09
C ARG A 304 14.32 -0.56 -21.31
N ASN A 305 13.00 -0.51 -21.17
CA ASN A 305 12.04 -0.71 -22.26
C ASN A 305 11.76 0.57 -23.06
N ARG A 306 12.44 1.69 -22.77
CA ARG A 306 12.26 3.00 -23.41
C ARG A 306 10.87 3.63 -23.12
N ASP A 307 10.20 3.20 -22.08
CA ASP A 307 8.94 3.78 -21.60
C ASP A 307 9.18 4.98 -20.65
N LEU A 308 10.40 5.12 -20.12
CA LEU A 308 10.88 6.27 -19.35
C LEU A 308 12.25 6.74 -19.88
N PRO A 309 12.69 7.96 -19.52
CA PRO A 309 13.98 8.49 -19.96
C PRO A 309 15.15 7.54 -19.67
N SER A 310 16.03 7.34 -20.63
CA SER A 310 17.11 6.34 -20.59
C SER A 310 18.12 6.54 -19.45
N TRP A 311 18.30 7.77 -18.93
CA TRP A 311 19.20 8.04 -17.80
C TRP A 311 18.72 7.37 -16.50
N LEU A 312 17.43 7.03 -16.38
CA LEU A 312 16.90 6.24 -15.26
C LEU A 312 17.27 4.74 -15.34
N ALA A 313 17.81 4.30 -16.49
CA ALA A 313 18.24 2.92 -16.68
C ALA A 313 19.62 2.61 -16.08
N ASP A 314 20.32 3.63 -15.57
CA ASP A 314 21.66 3.47 -15.02
C ASP A 314 21.65 2.74 -13.67
N VAL A 315 22.55 1.78 -13.54
CA VAL A 315 22.81 1.01 -12.32
C VAL A 315 24.19 1.34 -11.79
N HIS A 316 24.27 1.71 -10.52
CA HIS A 316 25.54 2.07 -9.88
C HIS A 316 26.53 0.88 -9.93
N SER A 317 27.74 1.09 -10.44
CA SER A 317 28.73 0.01 -10.69
C SER A 317 29.11 -0.74 -9.41
N ARG A 318 29.29 -0.05 -8.28
CA ARG A 318 29.71 -0.62 -6.99
C ARG A 318 28.54 -1.19 -6.17
N PHE A 319 27.43 -0.44 -6.08
CA PHE A 319 26.33 -0.77 -5.17
C PHE A 319 25.21 -1.57 -5.83
N GLN A 320 25.22 -1.70 -7.17
CA GLN A 320 24.27 -2.46 -7.96
C GLN A 320 22.80 -2.06 -7.71
N VAL A 321 22.55 -0.75 -7.52
CA VAL A 321 21.23 -0.15 -7.31
C VAL A 321 20.88 0.83 -8.42
N PRO A 322 19.59 1.05 -8.75
CA PRO A 322 19.15 2.01 -9.77
C PRO A 322 19.19 3.44 -9.20
N HIS A 323 20.37 3.94 -8.94
CA HIS A 323 20.61 5.16 -8.14
C HIS A 323 19.97 6.41 -8.75
N HIS A 324 19.93 6.59 -10.05
CA HIS A 324 19.27 7.71 -10.69
C HIS A 324 17.74 7.64 -10.49
N ALA A 325 17.13 6.45 -10.66
CA ALA A 325 15.72 6.28 -10.46
C ALA A 325 15.32 6.49 -8.99
N GLU A 326 16.08 5.93 -8.02
CA GLU A 326 15.81 6.12 -6.59
C GLU A 326 15.98 7.59 -6.15
N THR A 327 16.99 8.29 -6.69
CA THR A 327 17.20 9.72 -6.40
C THR A 327 16.08 10.58 -6.99
N ALA A 328 15.65 10.31 -8.22
CA ALA A 328 14.53 11.01 -8.84
C ALA A 328 13.22 10.81 -8.04
N VAL A 329 12.93 9.58 -7.65
CA VAL A 329 11.78 9.26 -6.78
C VAL A 329 11.87 10.03 -5.47
N ALA A 330 13.02 10.01 -4.79
CA ALA A 330 13.21 10.72 -3.53
C ALA A 330 13.00 12.25 -3.69
N ALA A 331 13.50 12.84 -4.77
CA ALA A 331 13.29 14.26 -5.05
C ALA A 331 11.80 14.59 -5.24
N VAL A 332 11.07 13.79 -6.03
CA VAL A 332 9.62 13.98 -6.23
C VAL A 332 8.86 13.78 -4.90
N VAL A 333 9.26 12.81 -4.07
CA VAL A 333 8.65 12.58 -2.75
C VAL A 333 8.88 13.78 -1.82
N CYS A 334 10.08 14.37 -1.80
CA CYS A 334 10.35 15.58 -1.00
C CYS A 334 9.46 16.76 -1.43
N VAL A 335 9.27 16.96 -2.73
CA VAL A 335 8.35 17.99 -3.25
C VAL A 335 6.91 17.67 -2.84
N ALA A 336 6.47 16.43 -2.97
CA ALA A 336 5.13 16.02 -2.59
C ALA A 336 4.85 16.23 -1.09
N VAL A 337 5.80 15.89 -0.22
CA VAL A 337 5.74 16.13 1.25
C VAL A 337 5.65 17.63 1.58
N ALA A 338 6.34 18.47 0.81
CA ALA A 338 6.32 19.93 1.03
C ALA A 338 4.99 20.57 0.62
N LEU A 339 4.37 20.10 -0.48
CA LEU A 339 3.23 20.76 -1.11
C LEU A 339 1.87 20.17 -0.72
N PHE A 340 1.79 18.86 -0.52
CA PHE A 340 0.51 18.16 -0.34
C PHE A 340 0.30 17.69 1.10
N ASP A 341 -0.95 17.44 1.45
CA ASP A 341 -1.36 16.85 2.72
C ASP A 341 -1.45 15.30 2.61
N LEU A 342 -1.59 14.64 3.76
CA LEU A 342 -1.65 13.19 3.85
C LEU A 342 -2.86 12.61 3.06
N ARG A 343 -4.01 13.27 3.10
CA ARG A 343 -5.23 12.80 2.42
C ARG A 343 -5.06 12.86 0.90
N SER A 344 -4.51 13.95 0.38
CA SER A 344 -4.26 14.13 -1.06
C SER A 344 -3.29 13.10 -1.60
N VAL A 345 -2.16 12.86 -0.93
CA VAL A 345 -1.18 11.86 -1.38
C VAL A 345 -1.70 10.42 -1.25
N ILE A 346 -2.55 10.11 -0.26
CA ILE A 346 -3.23 8.81 -0.16
C ILE A 346 -4.22 8.66 -1.32
N GLY A 347 -5.03 9.66 -1.62
CA GLY A 347 -5.98 9.63 -2.73
C GLY A 347 -5.28 9.43 -4.07
N PHE A 348 -4.22 10.20 -4.34
CA PHE A 348 -3.44 10.07 -5.56
C PHE A 348 -2.73 8.71 -5.67
N SER A 349 -2.21 8.19 -4.56
CA SER A 349 -1.66 6.84 -4.53
C SER A 349 -2.70 5.79 -4.89
N SER A 350 -3.91 5.89 -4.31
CA SER A 350 -5.02 4.98 -4.63
C SER A 350 -5.40 5.07 -6.11
N PHE A 351 -5.47 6.27 -6.68
CA PHE A 351 -5.72 6.47 -8.10
C PHE A 351 -4.76 5.65 -8.98
N GLY A 352 -3.45 5.88 -8.84
CA GLY A 352 -2.45 5.20 -9.66
C GLY A 352 -2.50 3.67 -9.51
N VAL A 353 -2.68 3.18 -8.27
CA VAL A 353 -2.72 1.75 -7.98
C VAL A 353 -4.03 1.10 -8.44
N LEU A 354 -5.17 1.79 -8.38
CA LEU A 354 -6.44 1.28 -8.90
C LEU A 354 -6.40 1.17 -10.44
N VAL A 355 -5.79 2.14 -11.14
CA VAL A 355 -5.55 2.04 -12.60
C VAL A 355 -4.67 0.82 -12.93
N TYR A 356 -3.58 0.62 -12.18
CA TYR A 356 -2.72 -0.56 -12.30
C TYR A 356 -3.52 -1.86 -12.17
N TYR A 357 -4.42 -1.97 -11.19
CA TYR A 357 -5.23 -3.16 -10.99
C TYR A 357 -6.39 -3.31 -11.99
N ALA A 358 -6.95 -2.22 -12.51
CA ALA A 358 -7.90 -2.29 -13.60
C ALA A 358 -7.28 -3.00 -14.82
N ILE A 359 -6.03 -2.65 -15.16
CA ILE A 359 -5.27 -3.31 -16.23
C ILE A 359 -4.94 -4.76 -15.87
N ALA A 360 -4.62 -5.07 -14.60
CA ALA A 360 -4.42 -6.46 -14.17
C ALA A 360 -5.66 -7.31 -14.41
N ASN A 361 -6.85 -6.80 -14.03
CA ASN A 361 -8.11 -7.50 -14.27
C ASN A 361 -8.42 -7.67 -15.78
N ALA A 362 -8.22 -6.62 -16.57
CA ALA A 362 -8.39 -6.70 -18.04
C ALA A 362 -7.42 -7.74 -18.64
N SER A 363 -6.17 -7.77 -18.21
CA SER A 363 -5.17 -8.76 -18.63
C SER A 363 -5.58 -10.19 -18.24
N ALA A 364 -6.06 -10.38 -17.00
CA ALA A 364 -6.51 -11.67 -16.50
C ALA A 364 -7.77 -12.17 -17.23
N PHE A 365 -8.69 -11.26 -17.59
CA PHE A 365 -9.89 -11.59 -18.37
C PHE A 365 -9.54 -12.19 -19.73
N THR A 366 -8.47 -11.76 -20.39
CA THR A 366 -8.04 -12.27 -21.71
C THR A 366 -7.29 -13.60 -21.63
N GLN A 367 -6.96 -14.14 -20.45
CA GLN A 367 -6.27 -15.43 -20.34
C GLN A 367 -7.07 -16.57 -20.95
N PRO A 368 -6.40 -17.55 -21.63
CA PRO A 368 -7.06 -18.72 -22.18
C PRO A 368 -7.57 -19.64 -21.06
N PRO A 369 -8.55 -20.54 -21.33
CA PRO A 369 -9.20 -21.38 -20.30
C PRO A 369 -8.22 -22.20 -19.45
N GLN A 370 -7.16 -22.74 -20.04
CA GLN A 370 -6.16 -23.57 -19.36
C GLN A 370 -5.33 -22.82 -18.29
N ASP A 371 -5.19 -21.50 -18.43
CA ASP A 371 -4.41 -20.66 -17.52
C ASP A 371 -5.28 -20.01 -16.44
N ARG A 372 -6.61 -20.14 -16.56
CA ARG A 372 -7.54 -19.53 -15.61
C ARG A 372 -7.73 -20.41 -14.38
N ARG A 373 -7.72 -19.74 -13.23
CA ARG A 373 -7.95 -20.36 -11.92
C ARG A 373 -9.26 -19.90 -11.28
N TRP A 374 -9.76 -18.74 -11.69
CA TRP A 374 -10.96 -18.10 -11.14
C TRP A 374 -11.91 -17.65 -12.26
N PRO A 375 -13.22 -17.50 -11.96
CA PRO A 375 -14.21 -17.04 -12.93
C PRO A 375 -13.91 -15.65 -13.49
N ARG A 376 -14.21 -15.42 -14.75
CA ARG A 376 -14.08 -14.11 -15.41
C ARG A 376 -14.92 -13.00 -14.76
N SER A 377 -16.03 -13.37 -14.11
CA SER A 377 -16.88 -12.42 -13.38
C SER A 377 -16.14 -11.64 -12.33
N LEU A 378 -15.16 -12.27 -11.63
CA LEU A 378 -14.30 -11.57 -10.67
C LEU A 378 -13.41 -10.53 -11.35
N ASN A 379 -12.92 -10.80 -12.55
CA ASN A 379 -12.12 -9.83 -13.29
C ASN A 379 -12.97 -8.64 -13.76
N VAL A 380 -14.22 -8.88 -14.20
CA VAL A 380 -15.14 -7.80 -14.56
C VAL A 380 -15.50 -6.95 -13.33
N LEU A 381 -15.86 -7.61 -12.23
CA LEU A 381 -16.16 -6.93 -10.96
C LEU A 381 -14.96 -6.11 -10.45
N GLY A 382 -13.74 -6.71 -10.51
CA GLY A 382 -12.52 -6.03 -10.11
C GLY A 382 -12.19 -4.81 -10.98
N ALA A 383 -12.30 -4.93 -12.31
CA ALA A 383 -12.07 -3.82 -13.22
C ALA A 383 -13.11 -2.70 -13.03
N ALA A 384 -14.40 -3.05 -13.01
CA ALA A 384 -15.48 -2.08 -12.78
C ALA A 384 -15.35 -1.41 -11.41
N GLY A 385 -15.08 -2.20 -10.36
CA GLY A 385 -14.85 -1.67 -9.00
C GLY A 385 -13.66 -0.72 -8.94
N CYS A 386 -12.54 -1.02 -9.59
CA CYS A 386 -11.40 -0.10 -9.67
C CYS A 386 -11.80 1.22 -10.33
N LEU A 387 -12.53 1.20 -11.45
CA LEU A 387 -12.96 2.40 -12.15
C LEU A 387 -13.95 3.24 -11.32
N VAL A 388 -14.90 2.58 -10.65
CA VAL A 388 -15.85 3.24 -9.74
C VAL A 388 -15.12 3.91 -8.58
N LEU A 389 -14.18 3.22 -7.94
CA LEU A 389 -13.40 3.81 -6.85
C LEU A 389 -12.55 4.99 -7.35
N VAL A 390 -11.92 4.89 -8.53
CA VAL A 390 -11.19 6.01 -9.14
C VAL A 390 -12.10 7.22 -9.33
N ALA A 391 -13.31 7.02 -9.85
CA ALA A 391 -14.27 8.11 -10.11
C ALA A 391 -14.79 8.78 -8.82
N THR A 392 -14.70 8.11 -7.67
CA THR A 392 -15.17 8.64 -6.37
C THR A 392 -14.05 9.18 -5.48
N LEU A 393 -12.78 9.06 -5.89
CA LEU A 393 -11.66 9.67 -5.17
C LEU A 393 -11.78 11.21 -5.17
N PRO A 394 -11.15 11.92 -4.20
CA PRO A 394 -11.12 13.37 -4.18
C PRO A 394 -10.65 13.95 -5.52
N LEU A 395 -11.38 14.92 -6.07
CA LEU A 395 -11.09 15.52 -7.40
C LEU A 395 -9.64 15.99 -7.52
N VAL A 396 -9.06 16.55 -6.46
CA VAL A 396 -7.64 16.96 -6.45
C VAL A 396 -6.71 15.78 -6.71
N ALA A 397 -7.06 14.59 -6.23
CA ALA A 397 -6.26 13.38 -6.45
C ALA A 397 -6.38 12.84 -7.89
N VAL A 398 -7.52 13.07 -8.54
CA VAL A 398 -7.80 12.59 -9.92
C VAL A 398 -7.24 13.55 -10.96
N VAL A 399 -7.38 14.87 -10.74
CA VAL A 399 -6.92 15.91 -11.70
C VAL A 399 -5.39 16.05 -11.72
N ALA A 400 -4.72 15.69 -10.63
CA ALA A 400 -3.26 15.71 -10.56
C ALA A 400 -2.58 14.46 -11.18
N GLY A 401 -3.34 13.43 -11.51
CA GLY A 401 -2.87 12.16 -12.13
C GLY A 401 -3.06 12.11 -13.62
#